data_336e28134ef2f5891655a3a729769905
#
_entry.id   336e28134ef2f5891655a3a729769905
#
_cell.length_a   1.000
_cell.length_b   1.000
_cell.length_c   1.000
_cell.angle_alpha   90.00
_cell.angle_beta   90.00
_cell.angle_gamma   90.00
#
_symmetry.space_group_name_H-M   'P 1'
#
loop_
_entity.id
_entity.type
_entity.pdbx_description
1 polymer ?
#
loop_
_entity_poly.entity_id
_entity_poly.type
_entity_poly.pdbx_seq_one_letter_code
_entity_poly.pdbx_strand_id
1 'polypeptide(L)'
;MNISPLQKARYEYAPKLPGMLRHGIADICVKEGEETQSVADQEKIKALFPNTYGKKEITFEKGQNTSDMKKQIVGVILSGGQAPGGHNVVAGLYDALKQANPESKLYGFLGGPSGIIDGQYIEFTDAIIDEYRNTGGFDIIGSGRTKLETEEQFEKSLANCKKLNISGCLLY
;
A
#
# COMPACT_ATOMS: atom_id res chain seq x y z
N MET A 1 8.73 5.78 -31.61
CA MET A 1 8.47 7.02 -30.84
C MET A 1 9.81 7.60 -30.39
N ASN A 2 10.02 8.92 -30.53
CA ASN A 2 11.20 9.55 -29.96
C ASN A 2 10.99 9.75 -28.47
N ILE A 3 11.74 9.03 -27.65
CA ILE A 3 11.73 9.18 -26.19
C ILE A 3 12.57 10.39 -25.82
N SER A 4 12.02 11.29 -24.99
CA SER A 4 12.78 12.46 -24.53
C SER A 4 13.97 12.06 -23.64
N PRO A 5 15.04 12.87 -23.55
CA PRO A 5 16.16 12.57 -22.66
C PRO A 5 15.74 12.40 -21.20
N LEU A 6 14.76 13.16 -20.72
CA LEU A 6 14.22 13.04 -19.36
C LEU A 6 13.49 11.70 -19.18
N GLN A 7 12.71 11.29 -20.15
CA GLN A 7 12.00 10.00 -20.09
C GLN A 7 12.99 8.83 -20.10
N LYS A 8 14.06 8.91 -20.89
CA LYS A 8 15.14 7.93 -20.88
C LYS A 8 15.80 7.84 -19.51
N ALA A 9 16.20 8.98 -18.95
CA ALA A 9 16.80 9.03 -17.61
C ALA A 9 15.88 8.46 -16.52
N ARG A 10 14.56 8.68 -16.63
CA ARG A 10 13.56 8.15 -15.74
C ARG A 10 13.46 6.61 -15.81
N TYR A 11 13.52 6.04 -16.99
CA TYR A 11 13.51 4.58 -17.16
C TYR A 11 14.78 3.91 -16.66
N GLU A 12 15.92 4.60 -16.75
CA GLU A 12 17.21 4.11 -16.28
C GLU A 12 17.42 4.32 -14.76
N TYR A 13 16.56 5.12 -14.11
CA TYR A 13 16.70 5.42 -12.69
C TYR A 13 16.31 4.22 -11.83
N ALA A 14 17.25 3.75 -11.02
CA ALA A 14 17.01 2.72 -10.00
C ALA A 14 17.00 3.38 -8.60
N PRO A 15 15.86 3.37 -7.89
CA PRO A 15 15.78 3.91 -6.54
C PRO A 15 16.72 3.18 -5.59
N LYS A 16 17.36 3.94 -4.67
CA LYS A 16 18.14 3.34 -3.59
C LYS A 16 17.19 2.72 -2.56
N LEU A 17 17.15 1.42 -2.51
CA LEU A 17 16.36 0.72 -1.50
C LEU A 17 17.02 0.80 -0.12
N PRO A 18 16.24 0.87 0.97
CA PRO A 18 16.73 0.64 2.32
C PRO A 18 17.51 -0.68 2.40
N GLY A 19 18.52 -0.73 3.29
CA GLY A 19 19.41 -1.89 3.38
C GLY A 19 18.69 -3.23 3.51
N MET A 20 17.59 -3.26 4.26
CA MET A 20 16.75 -4.45 4.44
C MET A 20 16.07 -4.94 3.17
N LEU A 21 15.67 -4.03 2.28
CA LEU A 21 14.94 -4.40 1.05
C LEU A 21 15.84 -4.77 -0.12
N ARG A 22 17.18 -4.64 0.03
CA ARG A 22 18.14 -4.91 -1.07
C ARG A 22 18.25 -6.39 -1.45
N HIS A 23 17.90 -7.28 -0.53
CA HIS A 23 18.03 -8.73 -0.70
C HIS A 23 16.72 -9.41 -1.09
N GLY A 24 15.64 -8.64 -1.24
CA GLY A 24 14.31 -9.15 -1.55
C GLY A 24 13.49 -9.50 -0.30
N ILE A 25 12.21 -9.73 -0.50
CA ILE A 25 11.24 -9.97 0.58
C ILE A 25 11.49 -11.31 1.28
N ALA A 26 12.04 -12.31 0.55
CA ALA A 26 12.35 -13.62 1.12
C ALA A 26 13.42 -13.58 2.22
N ASP A 27 14.27 -12.54 2.22
CA ASP A 27 15.34 -12.37 3.19
C ASP A 27 14.98 -11.44 4.36
N ILE A 28 13.70 -11.09 4.51
CA ILE A 28 13.20 -10.20 5.56
C ILE A 28 12.37 -11.00 6.56
N CYS A 29 12.79 -10.98 7.82
CA CYS A 29 12.02 -11.50 8.94
C CYS A 29 11.41 -10.38 9.76
N VAL A 30 10.21 -10.60 10.26
CA VAL A 30 9.55 -9.72 11.23
C VAL A 30 10.01 -10.10 12.62
N LYS A 31 10.45 -9.13 13.41
CA LYS A 31 10.74 -9.27 14.83
C LYS A 31 9.79 -8.43 15.64
N GLU A 32 9.16 -9.07 16.60
CA GLU A 32 8.30 -8.41 17.59
C GLU A 32 9.17 -7.87 18.73
N GLY A 33 8.94 -6.61 19.09
CA GLY A 33 9.53 -5.93 20.22
C GLY A 33 8.60 -5.87 21.42
N GLU A 34 8.76 -4.81 22.22
CA GLU A 34 7.93 -4.56 23.41
C GLU A 34 6.53 -4.06 23.03
N GLU A 35 5.60 -4.19 23.96
CA GLU A 35 4.26 -3.62 23.81
C GLU A 35 4.33 -2.08 23.82
N THR A 36 3.63 -1.45 22.87
CA THR A 36 3.54 0.00 22.79
C THR A 36 2.51 0.55 23.76
N GLN A 37 2.77 1.75 24.27
CA GLN A 37 1.86 2.47 25.16
C GLN A 37 1.74 3.92 24.71
N SER A 38 0.57 4.52 24.94
CA SER A 38 0.41 5.97 24.74
C SER A 38 1.19 6.75 25.79
N VAL A 39 1.67 7.93 25.41
CA VAL A 39 2.41 8.84 26.30
C VAL A 39 1.53 9.37 27.45
N ALA A 40 0.23 9.55 27.19
CA ALA A 40 -0.74 10.05 28.15
C ALA A 40 -2.10 9.36 27.98
N ASP A 41 -2.99 9.52 28.95
CA ASP A 41 -4.38 9.02 28.93
C ASP A 41 -4.53 7.52 28.59
N GLN A 42 -3.58 6.71 29.03
CA GLN A 42 -3.46 5.30 28.65
C GLN A 42 -4.75 4.51 28.84
N GLU A 43 -5.40 4.61 30.00
CA GLU A 43 -6.63 3.87 30.29
C GLU A 43 -7.79 4.30 29.38
N LYS A 44 -7.91 5.60 29.09
CA LYS A 44 -8.95 6.11 28.18
C LYS A 44 -8.72 5.63 26.75
N ILE A 45 -7.48 5.71 26.26
CA ILE A 45 -7.12 5.29 24.92
C ILE A 45 -7.30 3.77 24.77
N LYS A 46 -6.89 3.00 25.76
CA LYS A 46 -7.10 1.55 25.80
C LYS A 46 -8.58 1.19 25.77
N ALA A 47 -9.41 1.90 26.51
CA ALA A 47 -10.86 1.68 26.51
C ALA A 47 -11.52 2.01 25.17
N LEU A 48 -11.05 3.08 24.49
CA LEU A 48 -11.56 3.48 23.17
C LEU A 48 -11.05 2.62 22.01
N PHE A 49 -9.85 2.08 22.14
CA PHE A 49 -9.16 1.33 21.08
C PHE A 49 -8.69 -0.05 21.56
N PRO A 50 -9.56 -0.93 22.09
CA PRO A 50 -9.15 -2.18 22.74
C PRO A 50 -8.46 -3.16 21.80
N ASN A 51 -8.72 -3.06 20.48
CA ASN A 51 -8.17 -3.97 19.48
C ASN A 51 -6.82 -3.51 18.91
N THR A 52 -6.43 -2.26 19.13
CA THR A 52 -5.21 -1.67 18.55
C THR A 52 -4.23 -1.15 19.59
N TYR A 53 -4.68 -0.89 20.82
CA TYR A 53 -3.81 -0.48 21.91
C TYR A 53 -2.91 -1.63 22.38
N GLY A 54 -1.66 -1.30 22.75
CA GLY A 54 -0.73 -2.25 23.32
C GLY A 54 -0.16 -3.28 22.32
N LYS A 55 -0.29 -3.02 21.02
CA LYS A 55 0.35 -3.87 20.01
C LYS A 55 1.87 -3.72 20.13
N LYS A 56 2.57 -4.83 19.89
CA LYS A 56 4.01 -4.86 19.91
C LYS A 56 4.62 -4.02 18.79
N GLU A 57 5.73 -3.38 19.07
CA GLU A 57 6.56 -2.78 18.06
C GLU A 57 7.03 -3.85 17.07
N ILE A 58 7.05 -3.52 15.79
CA ILE A 58 7.52 -4.43 14.75
C ILE A 58 8.75 -3.85 14.09
N THR A 59 9.83 -4.62 14.08
CA THR A 59 11.05 -4.33 13.35
C THR A 59 11.33 -5.39 12.29
N PHE A 60 12.12 -5.02 11.30
CA PHE A 60 12.51 -5.92 10.22
C PHE A 60 14.00 -6.25 10.38
N GLU A 61 14.32 -7.53 10.33
CA GLU A 61 15.69 -8.03 10.40
C GLU A 61 16.00 -8.89 9.17
N LYS A 62 17.29 -9.02 8.85
CA LYS A 62 17.74 -9.96 7.83
C LYS A 62 17.58 -11.38 8.36
N GLY A 63 16.93 -12.23 7.58
CA GLY A 63 16.72 -13.63 7.91
C GLY A 63 16.04 -14.35 6.76
N GLN A 64 15.82 -15.64 6.89
CA GLN A 64 15.00 -16.38 5.94
C GLN A 64 13.52 -16.22 6.31
N ASN A 65 12.76 -15.63 5.40
CA ASN A 65 11.32 -15.64 5.51
C ASN A 65 10.84 -17.05 5.13
N THR A 66 10.45 -17.82 6.14
CA THR A 66 9.92 -19.18 5.97
C THR A 66 8.41 -19.19 5.72
N SER A 67 7.77 -18.02 5.68
CA SER A 67 6.35 -17.94 5.39
C SER A 67 6.07 -18.30 3.94
N ASP A 68 5.05 -19.09 3.77
CA ASP A 68 4.50 -19.41 2.44
C ASP A 68 4.04 -18.11 1.79
N MET A 69 4.72 -17.70 0.73
CA MET A 69 4.41 -16.46 -0.01
C MET A 69 3.12 -16.65 -0.82
N LYS A 70 1.99 -16.70 -0.10
CA LYS A 70 0.67 -16.86 -0.71
C LYS A 70 0.31 -15.68 -1.57
N LYS A 71 -0.46 -15.95 -2.60
CA LYS A 71 -1.12 -14.92 -3.41
C LYS A 71 -1.85 -13.92 -2.51
N GLN A 72 -1.56 -12.65 -2.70
CA GLN A 72 -2.22 -11.54 -2.04
C GLN A 72 -2.99 -10.70 -3.05
N ILE A 73 -4.13 -10.18 -2.62
CA ILE A 73 -4.90 -9.21 -3.38
C ILE A 73 -5.01 -7.96 -2.52
N VAL A 74 -4.34 -6.90 -2.95
CA VAL A 74 -4.19 -5.69 -2.17
C VAL A 74 -4.87 -4.52 -2.86
N GLY A 75 -5.55 -3.67 -2.09
CA GLY A 75 -6.07 -2.40 -2.53
C GLY A 75 -5.11 -1.27 -2.19
N VAL A 76 -5.09 -0.20 -2.98
CA VAL A 76 -4.41 1.05 -2.65
C VAL A 76 -5.34 2.24 -2.86
N ILE A 77 -5.33 3.17 -1.91
CA ILE A 77 -6.10 4.40 -1.90
C ILE A 77 -5.15 5.55 -1.65
N LEU A 78 -5.17 6.58 -2.51
CA LEU A 78 -4.46 7.82 -2.28
C LEU A 78 -5.43 8.82 -1.63
N SER A 79 -5.25 9.06 -0.33
CA SER A 79 -6.16 9.89 0.48
C SER A 79 -5.57 11.27 0.75
N GLY A 80 -6.41 12.29 0.76
CA GLY A 80 -5.99 13.67 1.02
C GLY A 80 -5.68 14.46 -0.24
N GLY A 81 -4.80 15.44 -0.12
CA GLY A 81 -4.30 16.24 -1.24
C GLY A 81 -3.18 15.52 -1.99
N GLN A 82 -2.92 15.96 -3.21
CA GLN A 82 -1.81 15.43 -3.98
C GLN A 82 -0.47 15.77 -3.31
N ALA A 83 0.43 14.77 -3.27
CA ALA A 83 1.78 14.92 -2.74
C ALA A 83 2.79 14.24 -3.70
N PRO A 84 4.06 14.63 -3.71
CA PRO A 84 5.07 13.95 -4.50
C PRO A 84 5.25 12.49 -4.06
N GLY A 85 5.42 11.59 -5.03
CA GLY A 85 5.86 10.22 -4.78
C GLY A 85 4.76 9.15 -4.68
N GLY A 86 3.49 9.49 -4.83
CA GLY A 86 2.40 8.51 -4.84
C GLY A 86 2.59 7.41 -5.89
N HIS A 87 3.03 7.77 -7.09
CA HIS A 87 3.36 6.80 -8.15
C HIS A 87 4.45 5.81 -7.72
N ASN A 88 5.46 6.29 -7.00
CA ASN A 88 6.55 5.45 -6.51
C ASN A 88 6.09 4.48 -5.41
N VAL A 89 5.16 4.91 -4.56
CA VAL A 89 4.54 4.04 -3.55
C VAL A 89 3.73 2.93 -4.22
N VAL A 90 2.91 3.27 -5.21
CA VAL A 90 2.12 2.29 -5.97
C VAL A 90 3.02 1.31 -6.73
N ALA A 91 4.05 1.82 -7.44
CA ALA A 91 4.99 0.98 -8.16
C ALA A 91 5.77 0.05 -7.23
N GLY A 92 6.27 0.57 -6.10
CA GLY A 92 7.00 -0.24 -5.11
C GLY A 92 6.14 -1.34 -4.49
N LEU A 93 4.88 -1.03 -4.19
CA LEU A 93 3.93 -2.02 -3.67
C LEU A 93 3.62 -3.10 -4.72
N TYR A 94 3.42 -2.70 -5.97
CA TYR A 94 3.19 -3.63 -7.08
C TYR A 94 4.37 -4.57 -7.28
N ASP A 95 5.59 -4.03 -7.37
CA ASP A 95 6.81 -4.81 -7.56
C ASP A 95 7.01 -5.80 -6.40
N ALA A 96 6.81 -5.35 -5.15
CA ALA A 96 6.91 -6.20 -3.98
C ALA A 96 5.90 -7.35 -3.99
N LEU A 97 4.65 -7.07 -4.37
CA LEU A 97 3.61 -8.09 -4.48
C LEU A 97 3.95 -9.13 -5.56
N LYS A 98 4.42 -8.68 -6.73
CA LYS A 98 4.81 -9.57 -7.83
C LYS A 98 6.07 -10.37 -7.52
N GLN A 99 7.01 -9.79 -6.79
CA GLN A 99 8.21 -10.50 -6.32
C GLN A 99 7.86 -11.59 -5.29
N ALA A 100 6.92 -11.30 -4.38
CA ALA A 100 6.46 -12.29 -3.40
C ALA A 100 5.69 -13.44 -4.05
N ASN A 101 4.75 -13.11 -4.93
CA ASN A 101 3.98 -14.10 -5.66
C ASN A 101 3.45 -13.46 -6.97
N PRO A 102 3.84 -13.97 -8.16
CA PRO A 102 3.43 -13.41 -9.46
C PRO A 102 1.91 -13.37 -9.68
N GLU A 103 1.16 -14.23 -9.01
CA GLU A 103 -0.31 -14.25 -9.08
C GLU A 103 -0.99 -13.19 -8.22
N SER A 104 -0.23 -12.50 -7.34
CA SER A 104 -0.75 -11.39 -6.53
C SER A 104 -1.26 -10.26 -7.40
N LYS A 105 -2.27 -9.55 -6.90
CA LYS A 105 -2.93 -8.45 -7.60
C LYS A 105 -2.90 -7.18 -6.77
N LEU A 106 -2.81 -6.05 -7.46
CA LEU A 106 -2.97 -4.73 -6.87
C LEU A 106 -4.13 -4.01 -7.55
N TYR A 107 -5.09 -3.55 -6.77
CA TYR A 107 -6.20 -2.71 -7.22
C TYR A 107 -6.02 -1.28 -6.72
N GLY A 108 -6.15 -0.30 -7.60
CA GLY A 108 -6.17 1.12 -7.25
C GLY A 108 -7.59 1.65 -7.22
N PHE A 109 -8.05 2.17 -6.08
CA PHE A 109 -9.36 2.80 -5.96
C PHE A 109 -9.30 4.25 -6.44
N LEU A 110 -10.20 4.62 -7.36
CA LEU A 110 -10.15 5.89 -8.07
C LEU A 110 -10.70 7.04 -7.22
N GLY A 111 -10.02 8.19 -7.25
CA GLY A 111 -10.47 9.41 -6.58
C GLY A 111 -10.39 9.34 -5.04
N GLY A 112 -9.52 8.51 -4.51
CA GLY A 112 -9.32 8.37 -3.07
C GLY A 112 -10.38 7.48 -2.39
N PRO A 113 -10.78 7.79 -1.14
CA PRO A 113 -11.71 6.95 -0.38
C PRO A 113 -13.11 6.82 -1.01
N SER A 114 -13.54 7.74 -1.88
CA SER A 114 -14.79 7.58 -2.62
C SER A 114 -14.76 6.34 -3.52
N GLY A 115 -13.61 6.02 -4.10
CA GLY A 115 -13.49 4.86 -4.99
C GLY A 115 -13.80 3.53 -4.32
N ILE A 116 -13.40 3.33 -3.05
CA ILE A 116 -13.74 2.09 -2.33
C ILE A 116 -15.22 2.04 -1.96
N ILE A 117 -15.85 3.17 -1.66
CA ILE A 117 -17.29 3.27 -1.37
C ILE A 117 -18.10 2.93 -2.62
N ASP A 118 -17.74 3.52 -3.76
CA ASP A 118 -18.49 3.45 -5.01
C ASP A 118 -18.09 2.26 -5.89
N GLY A 119 -17.08 1.49 -5.47
CA GLY A 119 -16.57 0.34 -6.23
C GLY A 119 -15.89 0.75 -7.54
N GLN A 120 -15.29 1.95 -7.58
CA GLN A 120 -14.54 2.46 -8.72
C GLN A 120 -13.06 2.14 -8.56
N TYR A 121 -12.53 1.26 -9.40
CA TYR A 121 -11.15 0.79 -9.29
C TYR A 121 -10.57 0.38 -10.64
N ILE A 122 -9.26 0.28 -10.69
CA ILE A 122 -8.51 -0.37 -11.78
C ILE A 122 -7.65 -1.50 -11.21
N GLU A 123 -7.42 -2.55 -12.00
CA GLU A 123 -6.38 -3.53 -11.71
C GLU A 123 -5.07 -3.05 -12.34
N PHE A 124 -4.02 -2.95 -11.55
CA PHE A 124 -2.70 -2.57 -12.07
C PHE A 124 -2.07 -3.71 -12.85
N THR A 125 -1.46 -3.35 -13.98
CA THR A 125 -0.66 -4.23 -14.84
C THR A 125 0.73 -3.65 -15.01
N ASP A 126 1.69 -4.46 -15.48
CA ASP A 126 3.04 -3.99 -15.78
C ASP A 126 3.03 -2.74 -16.68
N ALA A 127 2.19 -2.75 -17.72
CA ALA A 127 2.08 -1.64 -18.67
C ALA A 127 1.65 -0.32 -17.98
N ILE A 128 0.64 -0.39 -17.10
CA ILE A 128 0.18 0.79 -16.36
C ILE A 128 1.27 1.26 -15.40
N ILE A 129 1.87 0.36 -14.64
CA ILE A 129 2.93 0.72 -13.69
C ILE A 129 4.13 1.35 -14.38
N ASP A 130 4.57 0.80 -15.51
CA ASP A 130 5.75 1.30 -16.22
C ASP A 130 5.53 2.68 -16.83
N GLU A 131 4.30 3.02 -17.22
CA GLU A 131 3.96 4.36 -17.68
C GLU A 131 4.20 5.42 -16.59
N TYR A 132 3.90 5.08 -15.32
CA TYR A 132 4.02 6.00 -14.18
C TYR A 132 5.30 5.82 -13.35
N ARG A 133 6.09 4.80 -13.65
CA ARG A 133 7.33 4.49 -12.91
C ARG A 133 8.28 5.67 -12.88
N ASN A 134 8.75 6.02 -11.67
CA ASN A 134 9.69 7.13 -11.42
C ASN A 134 9.21 8.51 -11.89
N THR A 135 7.92 8.69 -12.11
CA THR A 135 7.37 10.00 -12.48
C THR A 135 7.23 10.94 -11.28
N GLY A 136 7.15 10.38 -10.06
CA GLY A 136 7.05 11.16 -8.82
C GLY A 136 5.71 11.87 -8.61
N GLY A 137 4.71 11.60 -9.46
CA GLY A 137 3.38 12.20 -9.37
C GLY A 137 2.44 11.49 -8.40
N PHE A 138 1.15 11.82 -8.47
CA PHE A 138 0.12 11.34 -7.54
C PHE A 138 -1.22 11.08 -8.21
N ASP A 139 -1.28 11.17 -9.53
CA ASP A 139 -2.53 11.18 -10.31
C ASP A 139 -2.90 9.85 -10.97
N ILE A 140 -2.09 8.80 -10.79
CA ILE A 140 -2.31 7.48 -11.40
C ILE A 140 -3.72 6.92 -11.13
N ILE A 141 -4.25 7.14 -9.94
CA ILE A 141 -5.62 6.80 -9.54
C ILE A 141 -6.39 8.00 -8.98
N GLY A 142 -5.77 9.18 -9.03
CA GLY A 142 -6.31 10.36 -8.37
C GLY A 142 -6.30 10.22 -6.84
N SER A 143 -6.70 11.28 -6.17
CA SER A 143 -6.82 11.31 -4.70
C SER A 143 -8.07 12.06 -4.28
N GLY A 144 -8.50 11.86 -3.05
CA GLY A 144 -9.68 12.52 -2.52
C GLY A 144 -9.69 12.61 -1.00
N ARG A 145 -10.57 13.47 -0.47
CA ARG A 145 -10.73 13.72 0.97
C ARG A 145 -12.06 13.23 1.53
N THR A 146 -12.73 12.34 0.81
CA THR A 146 -13.95 11.71 1.28
C THR A 146 -13.65 10.94 2.56
N LYS A 147 -14.47 11.17 3.58
CA LYS A 147 -14.40 10.43 4.84
C LYS A 147 -15.44 9.32 4.84
N LEU A 148 -15.09 8.19 5.44
CA LEU A 148 -16.04 7.14 5.77
C LEU A 148 -16.57 7.44 7.17
N GLU A 149 -17.81 7.90 7.28
CA GLU A 149 -18.40 8.35 8.54
C GLU A 149 -19.75 7.66 8.85
N THR A 150 -20.37 7.06 7.83
CA THR A 150 -21.68 6.41 7.99
C THR A 150 -21.57 4.89 7.88
N GLU A 151 -22.49 4.19 8.56
CA GLU A 151 -22.59 2.73 8.49
C GLU A 151 -22.74 2.24 7.04
N GLU A 152 -23.58 2.90 6.25
CA GLU A 152 -23.76 2.59 4.84
C GLU A 152 -22.45 2.65 4.04
N GLN A 153 -21.59 3.66 4.28
CA GLN A 153 -20.30 3.77 3.63
C GLN A 153 -19.35 2.63 4.00
N PHE A 154 -19.35 2.24 5.29
CA PHE A 154 -18.56 1.10 5.75
C PHE A 154 -19.05 -0.21 5.12
N GLU A 155 -20.36 -0.45 5.10
CA GLU A 155 -20.95 -1.64 4.48
C GLU A 155 -20.62 -1.73 2.99
N LYS A 156 -20.78 -0.66 2.24
CA LYS A 156 -20.42 -0.60 0.81
C LYS A 156 -18.94 -0.89 0.59
N SER A 157 -18.07 -0.24 1.36
CA SER A 157 -16.63 -0.44 1.25
C SER A 157 -16.24 -1.89 1.55
N LEU A 158 -16.81 -2.48 2.60
CA LEU A 158 -16.59 -3.87 2.97
C LEU A 158 -17.10 -4.83 1.89
N ALA A 159 -18.28 -4.56 1.30
CA ALA A 159 -18.83 -5.35 0.21
C ALA A 159 -17.91 -5.33 -1.02
N ASN A 160 -17.37 -4.17 -1.37
CA ASN A 160 -16.42 -4.03 -2.48
C ASN A 160 -15.09 -4.77 -2.19
N CYS A 161 -14.57 -4.68 -0.97
CA CYS A 161 -13.39 -5.46 -0.56
C CYS A 161 -13.63 -6.97 -0.67
N LYS A 162 -14.77 -7.44 -0.17
CA LYS A 162 -15.17 -8.87 -0.26
C LYS A 162 -15.32 -9.32 -1.70
N LYS A 163 -15.98 -8.53 -2.55
CA LYS A 163 -16.17 -8.84 -3.98
C LYS A 163 -14.84 -9.05 -4.71
N LEU A 164 -13.82 -8.26 -4.36
CA LEU A 164 -12.48 -8.32 -4.94
C LEU A 164 -11.56 -9.30 -4.21
N ASN A 165 -12.00 -9.91 -3.11
CA ASN A 165 -11.17 -10.74 -2.23
C ASN A 165 -9.92 -10.01 -1.70
N ILE A 166 -10.05 -8.73 -1.36
CA ILE A 166 -8.94 -7.92 -0.86
C ILE A 166 -8.51 -8.44 0.51
N SER A 167 -7.22 -8.80 0.63
CA SER A 167 -6.58 -9.27 1.87
C SER A 167 -5.97 -8.15 2.71
N GLY A 168 -5.73 -7.00 2.11
CA GLY A 168 -5.19 -5.81 2.77
C GLY A 168 -5.36 -4.58 1.90
N CYS A 169 -5.39 -3.40 2.54
CA CYS A 169 -5.50 -2.14 1.81
C CYS A 169 -4.48 -1.14 2.35
N LEU A 170 -3.69 -0.54 1.46
CA LEU A 170 -2.80 0.58 1.76
C LEU A 170 -3.59 1.87 1.59
N LEU A 171 -3.68 2.64 2.65
CA LEU A 171 -4.15 4.02 2.63
C LEU A 171 -2.94 4.95 2.75
N TYR A 172 -2.67 5.75 1.71
CA TYR A 172 -1.53 6.66 1.63
C TYR A 172 -1.98 8.12 1.56
#